data_440cf8efab73d4ee0770becd21e65301
#
_entry.id   440cf8efab73d4ee0770becd21e65301
#
_cell.length_a   1.000
_cell.length_b   1.000
_cell.length_c   1.000
_cell.angle_alpha   90.00
_cell.angle_beta   90.00
_cell.angle_gamma   90.00
#
_symmetry.space_group_name_H-M   'P 1'
#
loop_
_entity.id
_entity.type
_entity.pdbx_description
1 polymer ?
#
loop_
_entity_poly.entity_id
_entity_poly.type
_entity_poly.pdbx_seq_one_letter_code
_entity_poly.pdbx_strand_id
1 'polypeptide(L)'
;MRAGEVAALSLDDVHWRAGEITVRGKGSRCDRLPLPADVGEAICAYLHDRHPASTQERALFVRVKAPLVALTSCGVSSVVAAAARRAGLGTVGAHRLRHTAATQMLRAGASLPQIGQVLRHRYMSTTAIYAKTDREALREIARPWPGGRA
;
A
#
# COMPACT_ATOMS: atom_id res chain seq x y z
N MET A 1 0.26 2.11 1.67
CA MET A 1 1.53 2.76 1.27
C MET A 1 1.72 2.67 -0.25
N ARG A 2 2.54 3.55 -0.85
CA ARG A 2 2.97 3.45 -2.26
C ARG A 2 4.28 2.66 -2.35
N ALA A 3 4.57 2.05 -3.51
CA ALA A 3 5.80 1.28 -3.69
C ALA A 3 7.09 2.10 -3.39
N GLY A 4 7.10 3.37 -3.77
CA GLY A 4 8.23 4.26 -3.44
C GLY A 4 8.35 4.58 -1.95
N GLU A 5 7.24 4.66 -1.22
CA GLU A 5 7.23 4.84 0.24
C GLU A 5 7.76 3.59 0.94
N VAL A 6 7.39 2.40 0.46
CA VAL A 6 7.92 1.12 0.97
C VAL A 6 9.41 1.00 0.70
N ALA A 7 9.85 1.36 -0.50
CA ALA A 7 11.26 1.31 -0.89
C ALA A 7 12.14 2.28 -0.07
N ALA A 8 11.57 3.38 0.40
CA ALA A 8 12.27 4.41 1.17
C ALA A 8 12.30 4.14 2.69
N LEU A 9 11.69 3.06 3.16
CA LEU A 9 11.71 2.70 4.59
C LEU A 9 13.11 2.33 5.03
N SER A 10 13.46 2.82 6.21
CA SER A 10 14.69 2.45 6.93
C SER A 10 14.37 1.65 8.19
N LEU A 11 15.37 1.01 8.77
CA LEU A 11 15.25 0.32 10.05
C LEU A 11 14.80 1.28 11.17
N ASP A 12 15.20 2.55 11.11
CA ASP A 12 14.85 3.58 12.09
C ASP A 12 13.40 4.05 11.98
N ASP A 13 12.72 3.74 10.89
CA ASP A 13 11.32 4.10 10.68
C ASP A 13 10.34 3.15 11.39
N VAL A 14 10.82 2.00 11.89
CA VAL A 14 9.99 1.01 12.58
C VAL A 14 10.09 1.23 14.10
N HIS A 15 9.02 1.71 14.69
CA HIS A 15 8.94 1.98 16.12
C HIS A 15 8.27 0.80 16.84
N TRP A 16 9.04 -0.26 17.08
CA TRP A 16 8.58 -1.54 17.61
C TRP A 16 7.76 -1.42 18.91
N ARG A 17 8.26 -0.60 19.86
CA ARG A 17 7.58 -0.42 21.16
C ARG A 17 6.27 0.33 21.05
N ALA A 18 6.16 1.24 20.08
CA ALA A 18 4.95 2.01 19.84
C ALA A 18 3.96 1.29 18.92
N GLY A 19 4.38 0.23 18.23
CA GLY A 19 3.57 -0.42 17.20
C GLY A 19 3.27 0.49 16.02
N GLU A 20 4.24 1.33 15.64
CA GLU A 20 4.07 2.33 14.58
C GLU A 20 5.19 2.25 13.53
N ILE A 21 4.90 2.75 12.34
CA ILE A 21 5.88 2.93 11.28
C ILE A 21 5.82 4.35 10.74
N THR A 22 6.98 5.01 10.62
CA THR A 22 7.10 6.34 10.01
C THR A 22 7.21 6.20 8.49
N VAL A 23 6.35 6.89 7.76
CA VAL A 23 6.33 6.86 6.30
C VAL A 23 6.61 8.24 5.75
N ARG A 24 7.69 8.36 4.98
CA ARG A 24 8.06 9.60 4.30
C ARG A 24 7.36 9.71 2.96
N GLY A 25 6.56 10.75 2.80
CA GLY A 25 5.84 11.06 1.57
C GLY A 25 6.57 12.12 0.73
N LYS A 26 6.03 12.42 -0.45
CA LYS A 26 6.52 13.50 -1.31
C LYS A 26 6.40 14.86 -0.59
N GLY A 27 7.45 15.67 -0.62
CA GLY A 27 7.47 16.99 0.00
C GLY A 27 7.76 16.98 1.50
N SER A 28 8.65 16.09 1.97
CA SER A 28 9.12 16.00 3.38
C SER A 28 8.00 15.72 4.40
N ARG A 29 6.82 15.27 3.97
CA ARG A 29 5.77 14.85 4.91
C ARG A 29 6.14 13.53 5.53
N CYS A 30 6.17 13.50 6.86
CA CYS A 30 6.32 12.29 7.65
C CYS A 30 4.99 12.01 8.33
N ASP A 31 4.44 10.83 8.12
CA ASP A 31 3.23 10.38 8.79
C ASP A 31 3.55 9.10 9.57
N ARG A 32 3.04 9.01 10.79
CA ARG A 32 3.07 7.78 11.58
C ARG A 32 1.83 6.98 11.29
N LEU A 33 2.02 5.72 10.97
CA LEU A 33 0.94 4.76 10.72
C LEU A 33 1.03 3.64 11.74
N PRO A 34 -0.10 3.08 12.18
CA PRO A 34 -0.08 1.87 12.99
C PRO A 34 0.57 0.73 12.20
N LEU A 35 1.37 -0.06 12.89
CA LEU A 35 1.99 -1.28 12.36
C LEU A 35 1.17 -2.47 12.89
N PRO A 36 0.35 -3.12 12.04
CA PRO A 36 -0.38 -4.32 12.44
C PRO A 36 0.57 -5.44 12.89
N ALA A 37 0.17 -6.24 13.87
CA ALA A 37 1.02 -7.25 14.48
C ALA A 37 1.54 -8.26 13.45
N ASP A 38 0.70 -8.74 12.55
CA ASP A 38 1.05 -9.66 11.47
C ASP A 38 2.10 -9.08 10.51
N VAL A 39 2.01 -7.78 10.21
CA VAL A 39 3.01 -7.08 9.40
C VAL A 39 4.33 -6.93 10.17
N GLY A 40 4.25 -6.60 11.46
CA GLY A 40 5.42 -6.52 12.34
C GLY A 40 6.17 -7.86 12.41
N GLU A 41 5.45 -8.95 12.63
CA GLU A 41 6.00 -10.31 12.65
C GLU A 41 6.67 -10.68 11.31
N ALA A 42 6.03 -10.36 10.18
CA ALA A 42 6.60 -10.61 8.86
C ALA A 42 7.89 -9.79 8.62
N ILE A 43 7.95 -8.55 9.12
CA ILE A 43 9.17 -7.74 9.05
C ILE A 43 10.27 -8.34 9.94
N CYS A 44 9.95 -8.77 11.17
CA CYS A 44 10.90 -9.45 12.05
C CYS A 44 11.48 -10.71 11.40
N ALA A 45 10.64 -11.57 10.84
CA ALA A 45 11.07 -12.77 10.14
C ALA A 45 11.99 -12.43 8.95
N TYR A 46 11.62 -11.43 8.15
CA TYR A 46 12.46 -10.96 7.05
C TYR A 46 13.82 -10.47 7.52
N LEU A 47 13.87 -9.68 8.62
CA LEU A 47 15.13 -9.15 9.15
C LEU A 47 16.02 -10.28 9.69
N HIS A 48 15.43 -11.28 10.32
CA HIS A 48 16.17 -12.45 10.83
C HIS A 48 16.77 -13.29 9.71
N ASP A 49 15.98 -13.60 8.68
CA ASP A 49 16.35 -14.59 7.67
C ASP A 49 17.06 -14.00 6.45
N ARG A 50 16.82 -12.76 6.12
CA ARG A 50 17.15 -12.18 4.81
C ARG A 50 17.93 -10.89 4.87
N HIS A 51 17.91 -10.16 5.98
CA HIS A 51 18.67 -8.92 6.08
C HIS A 51 20.11 -9.25 6.44
N PRO A 52 21.08 -9.00 5.55
CA PRO A 52 22.47 -9.33 5.85
C PRO A 52 23.01 -8.43 6.96
N ALA A 53 23.50 -9.03 8.04
CA ALA A 53 24.06 -8.34 9.20
C ALA A 53 25.29 -7.47 8.89
N SER A 54 25.93 -7.70 7.75
CA SER A 54 27.19 -7.04 7.35
C SER A 54 27.00 -5.80 6.47
N THR A 55 25.74 -5.42 6.16
CA THR A 55 25.53 -4.24 5.32
C THR A 55 25.50 -2.97 6.16
N GLN A 56 26.17 -1.92 5.70
CA GLN A 56 26.02 -0.57 6.23
C GLN A 56 24.70 0.08 5.78
N GLU A 57 23.94 -0.62 4.93
CA GLU A 57 22.66 -0.16 4.40
C GLU A 57 21.60 -0.18 5.52
N ARG A 58 21.04 0.98 5.82
CA ARG A 58 19.97 1.11 6.81
C ARG A 58 18.57 0.97 6.22
N ALA A 59 18.47 0.70 4.91
CA ALA A 59 17.19 0.45 4.26
C ALA A 59 16.53 -0.80 4.86
N LEU A 60 15.23 -0.73 5.14
CA LEU A 60 14.46 -1.85 5.68
C LEU A 60 14.44 -3.02 4.67
N PHE A 61 14.26 -2.72 3.40
CA PHE A 61 14.21 -3.73 2.34
C PHE A 61 15.39 -3.58 1.39
N VAL A 62 16.19 -4.63 1.26
CA VAL A 62 17.38 -4.68 0.42
C VAL A 62 17.25 -5.72 -0.70
N ARG A 63 18.06 -5.60 -1.73
CA ARG A 63 18.11 -6.56 -2.83
C ARG A 63 18.66 -7.90 -2.35
N VAL A 64 18.12 -9.00 -2.91
CA VAL A 64 18.60 -10.36 -2.61
C VAL A 64 19.94 -10.66 -3.31
N LYS A 65 20.17 -10.02 -4.46
CA LYS A 65 21.43 -10.21 -5.25
C LYS A 65 22.31 -8.97 -5.13
N ALA A 66 23.62 -9.20 -5.07
CA ALA A 66 24.61 -8.13 -5.04
C ALA A 66 24.44 -7.15 -6.22
N PRO A 67 24.72 -5.85 -5.99
CA PRO A 67 25.04 -5.24 -4.72
C PRO A 67 23.82 -5.20 -3.78
N LEU A 68 24.06 -5.46 -2.47
CA LEU A 68 23.00 -5.52 -1.43
C LEU A 68 22.61 -4.10 -0.99
N VAL A 69 22.02 -3.36 -1.89
CA VAL A 69 21.54 -1.98 -1.67
C VAL A 69 20.03 -1.95 -1.50
N ALA A 70 19.51 -0.80 -1.10
CA ALA A 70 18.07 -0.55 -0.93
C ALA A 70 17.25 -1.01 -2.15
N LEU A 71 16.07 -1.57 -1.89
CA LEU A 71 15.13 -1.93 -2.93
C LEU A 71 14.57 -0.65 -3.57
N THR A 72 14.44 -0.65 -4.90
CA THR A 72 13.78 0.44 -5.62
C THR A 72 12.25 0.26 -5.64
N SER A 73 11.50 1.29 -6.00
CA SER A 73 10.04 1.19 -6.20
C SER A 73 9.66 0.14 -7.24
N CYS A 74 10.47 0.00 -8.30
CA CYS A 74 10.32 -1.08 -9.30
C CYS A 74 10.57 -2.45 -8.66
N GLY A 75 11.59 -2.56 -7.80
CA GLY A 75 11.87 -3.79 -7.06
C GLY A 75 10.70 -4.21 -6.17
N VAL A 76 10.13 -3.28 -5.40
CA VAL A 76 8.92 -3.55 -4.61
C VAL A 76 7.78 -4.04 -5.50
N SER A 77 7.52 -3.38 -6.62
CA SER A 77 6.47 -3.79 -7.57
C SER A 77 6.73 -5.17 -8.15
N SER A 78 7.98 -5.51 -8.44
CA SER A 78 8.39 -6.83 -8.95
C SER A 78 8.17 -7.93 -7.92
N VAL A 79 8.48 -7.68 -6.64
CA VAL A 79 8.22 -8.62 -5.54
C VAL A 79 6.73 -8.90 -5.41
N VAL A 80 5.88 -7.84 -5.43
CA VAL A 80 4.42 -7.99 -5.40
C VAL A 80 3.92 -8.79 -6.59
N ALA A 81 4.38 -8.48 -7.80
CA ALA A 81 3.98 -9.21 -9.01
C ALA A 81 4.41 -10.68 -8.97
N ALA A 82 5.59 -10.98 -8.43
CA ALA A 82 6.06 -12.35 -8.27
C ALA A 82 5.21 -13.11 -7.23
N ALA A 83 4.85 -12.47 -6.12
CA ALA A 83 3.96 -13.07 -5.12
C ALA A 83 2.57 -13.35 -5.69
N ALA A 84 2.00 -12.41 -6.45
CA ALA A 84 0.70 -12.57 -7.10
C ALA A 84 0.70 -13.76 -8.08
N ARG A 85 1.76 -13.89 -8.90
CA ARG A 85 1.90 -15.05 -9.82
C ARG A 85 1.97 -16.37 -9.07
N ARG A 86 2.74 -16.45 -7.97
CA ARG A 86 2.81 -17.67 -7.13
C ARG A 86 1.46 -18.02 -6.52
N ALA A 87 0.63 -17.03 -6.21
CA ALA A 87 -0.73 -17.22 -5.70
C ALA A 87 -1.78 -17.48 -6.81
N GLY A 88 -1.38 -17.64 -8.09
CA GLY A 88 -2.31 -17.86 -9.18
C GLY A 88 -3.15 -16.65 -9.60
N LEU A 89 -2.83 -15.45 -9.09
CA LEU A 89 -3.59 -14.22 -9.34
C LEU A 89 -3.18 -13.48 -10.64
N GLY A 90 -2.30 -14.07 -11.44
CA GLY A 90 -1.75 -13.44 -12.64
C GLY A 90 -0.83 -12.25 -12.30
N THR A 91 -0.81 -11.23 -13.17
CA THR A 91 0.07 -10.07 -12.98
C THR A 91 -0.65 -8.97 -12.19
N VAL A 92 -0.32 -8.86 -10.91
CA VAL A 92 -0.83 -7.81 -10.01
C VAL A 92 0.34 -6.94 -9.55
N GLY A 93 0.30 -5.64 -9.87
CA GLY A 93 1.29 -4.68 -9.39
C GLY A 93 0.90 -4.05 -8.05
N ALA A 94 1.89 -3.43 -7.36
CA ALA A 94 1.67 -2.79 -6.05
C ALA A 94 0.56 -1.72 -6.06
N HIS A 95 0.38 -1.02 -7.17
CA HIS A 95 -0.70 -0.03 -7.30
C HIS A 95 -2.09 -0.67 -7.23
N ARG A 96 -2.26 -1.85 -7.80
CA ARG A 96 -3.54 -2.59 -7.76
C ARG A 96 -3.92 -3.01 -6.35
N LEU A 97 -2.96 -3.42 -5.51
CA LEU A 97 -3.23 -3.70 -4.09
C LEU A 97 -3.79 -2.49 -3.36
N ARG A 98 -3.23 -1.32 -3.63
CA ARG A 98 -3.71 -0.06 -3.05
C ARG A 98 -5.14 0.27 -3.53
N HIS A 99 -5.43 0.05 -4.81
CA HIS A 99 -6.78 0.21 -5.36
C HIS A 99 -7.77 -0.76 -4.72
N THR A 100 -7.40 -2.03 -4.58
CA THR A 100 -8.23 -3.04 -3.92
C THR A 100 -8.54 -2.65 -2.48
N ALA A 101 -7.54 -2.20 -1.71
CA ALA A 101 -7.75 -1.73 -0.35
C ALA A 101 -8.74 -0.54 -0.29
N ALA A 102 -8.62 0.43 -1.21
CA ALA A 102 -9.55 1.55 -1.28
C ALA A 102 -10.98 1.11 -1.57
N THR A 103 -11.14 0.20 -2.54
CA THR A 103 -12.47 -0.33 -2.91
C THR A 103 -13.07 -1.14 -1.77
N GLN A 104 -12.28 -1.93 -1.05
CA GLN A 104 -12.76 -2.67 0.12
C GLN A 104 -13.21 -1.75 1.24
N MET A 105 -12.45 -0.68 1.54
CA MET A 105 -12.86 0.32 2.52
C MET A 105 -14.19 0.99 2.10
N LEU A 106 -14.35 1.33 0.82
CA LEU A 106 -15.59 1.91 0.31
C LEU A 106 -16.79 0.95 0.50
N ARG A 107 -16.61 -0.32 0.13
CA ARG A 107 -17.63 -1.37 0.31
C ARG A 107 -17.96 -1.63 1.79
N ALA A 108 -17.00 -1.41 2.69
CA ALA A 108 -17.22 -1.46 4.13
C ALA A 108 -17.90 -0.20 4.70
N GLY A 109 -18.34 0.74 3.84
CA GLY A 109 -19.06 1.94 4.23
C GLY A 109 -18.17 3.13 4.61
N ALA A 110 -16.84 3.06 4.41
CA ALA A 110 -15.97 4.20 4.67
C ALA A 110 -16.24 5.33 3.67
N SER A 111 -16.34 6.56 4.17
CA SER A 111 -16.53 7.73 3.33
C SER A 111 -15.26 8.05 2.49
N LEU A 112 -15.44 8.70 1.34
CA LEU A 112 -14.31 9.11 0.48
C LEU A 112 -13.27 9.96 1.23
N PRO A 113 -13.64 10.92 2.12
CA PRO A 113 -12.67 11.63 2.94
C PRO A 113 -11.84 10.71 3.82
N GLN A 114 -12.45 9.72 4.50
CA GLN A 114 -11.76 8.75 5.34
C GLN A 114 -10.77 7.90 4.52
N ILE A 115 -11.21 7.40 3.35
CA ILE A 115 -10.35 6.66 2.42
C ILE A 115 -9.18 7.53 1.97
N GLY A 116 -9.44 8.80 1.64
CA GLY A 116 -8.42 9.77 1.27
C GLY A 116 -7.37 9.97 2.36
N GLN A 117 -7.79 10.07 3.62
CA GLN A 117 -6.90 10.17 4.78
C GLN A 117 -6.04 8.92 4.96
N VAL A 118 -6.65 7.73 5.00
CA VAL A 118 -5.93 6.45 5.13
C VAL A 118 -4.92 6.25 4.00
N LEU A 119 -5.33 6.56 2.77
CA LEU A 119 -4.47 6.45 1.60
C LEU A 119 -3.50 7.64 1.45
N ARG A 120 -3.63 8.67 2.27
CA ARG A 120 -2.77 9.86 2.25
C ARG A 120 -2.79 10.53 0.87
N HIS A 121 -3.99 10.74 0.33
CA HIS A 121 -4.18 11.47 -0.91
C HIS A 121 -4.05 12.97 -0.65
N ARG A 122 -3.27 13.66 -1.50
CA ARG A 122 -3.10 15.11 -1.41
C ARG A 122 -4.36 15.86 -1.86
N TYR A 123 -5.09 15.28 -2.81
CA TYR A 123 -6.29 15.87 -3.41
C TYR A 123 -7.44 14.88 -3.34
N MET A 124 -8.64 15.40 -3.02
CA MET A 124 -9.87 14.60 -2.97
C MET A 124 -10.24 14.03 -4.34
N SER A 125 -9.88 14.71 -5.44
CA SER A 125 -10.06 14.21 -6.80
C SER A 125 -9.40 12.85 -7.04
N THR A 126 -8.28 12.56 -6.37
CA THR A 126 -7.60 11.27 -6.45
C THR A 126 -8.42 10.16 -5.77
N THR A 127 -9.20 10.50 -4.74
CA THR A 127 -10.07 9.54 -4.05
C THR A 127 -11.40 9.36 -4.79
N ALA A 128 -11.88 10.38 -5.49
CA ALA A 128 -13.12 10.34 -6.28
C ALA A 128 -13.08 9.29 -7.42
N ILE A 129 -11.89 8.86 -7.84
CA ILE A 129 -11.72 7.79 -8.83
C ILE A 129 -12.34 6.47 -8.30
N TYR A 130 -12.29 6.22 -7.00
CA TYR A 130 -12.87 5.00 -6.41
C TYR A 130 -14.39 5.01 -6.42
N ALA A 131 -15.04 6.16 -6.26
CA ALA A 131 -16.49 6.29 -6.39
C ALA A 131 -16.97 5.90 -7.81
N LYS A 132 -16.20 6.23 -8.85
CA LYS A 132 -16.53 5.86 -10.23
C LYS A 132 -16.34 4.35 -10.52
N THR A 133 -15.57 3.65 -9.70
CA THR A 133 -15.27 2.22 -9.89
C THR A 133 -16.33 1.33 -9.25
N ASP A 134 -17.07 1.84 -8.26
CA ASP A 134 -18.16 1.12 -7.62
C ASP A 134 -19.48 1.33 -8.38
N ARG A 135 -19.61 0.63 -9.52
CA ARG A 135 -20.82 0.68 -10.36
C ARG A 135 -22.05 0.09 -9.66
N GLU A 136 -21.86 -0.81 -8.69
CA GLU A 136 -22.97 -1.39 -7.93
C GLU A 136 -23.57 -0.37 -6.97
N ALA A 137 -22.74 0.29 -6.16
CA ALA A 137 -23.20 1.37 -5.28
C ALA A 137 -23.83 2.54 -6.06
N LEU A 138 -23.29 2.84 -7.26
CA LEU A 138 -23.88 3.88 -8.12
C LEU A 138 -25.23 3.46 -8.72
N ARG A 139 -25.48 2.18 -8.97
CA ARG A 139 -26.76 1.67 -9.46
C ARG A 139 -27.86 1.75 -8.39
N GLU A 140 -27.53 1.53 -7.13
CA GLU A 140 -28.48 1.65 -6.03
C GLU A 140 -28.94 3.09 -5.80
N ILE A 141 -28.09 4.08 -6.12
CA ILE A 141 -28.40 5.51 -5.93
C ILE A 141 -28.94 6.15 -7.24
N ALA A 142 -28.71 5.50 -8.37
CA ALA A 142 -29.17 5.99 -9.66
C ALA A 142 -30.69 5.89 -9.77
N ARG A 143 -31.38 7.03 -9.77
CA ARG A 143 -32.81 7.06 -10.13
C ARG A 143 -33.02 6.48 -11.53
N PRO A 144 -34.10 5.72 -11.74
CA PRO A 144 -34.43 5.27 -13.09
C PRO A 144 -34.50 6.46 -14.04
N TRP A 145 -33.91 6.32 -15.22
CA TRP A 145 -33.92 7.36 -16.23
C TRP A 145 -35.37 7.67 -16.62
N PRO A 146 -35.82 8.94 -16.65
CA PRO A 146 -37.16 9.30 -17.11
C PRO A 146 -37.35 8.81 -18.56
N GLY A 147 -38.19 7.81 -18.77
CA GLY A 147 -38.43 7.20 -20.09
C GLY A 147 -37.81 5.82 -20.34
N GLY A 148 -37.09 5.24 -19.40
CA GLY A 148 -36.68 3.84 -19.46
C GLY A 148 -37.89 2.92 -19.23
N ARG A 149 -38.31 2.18 -20.26
CA ARG A 149 -39.33 1.13 -20.13
C ARG A 149 -38.81 0.03 -19.19
N ALA A 150 -39.69 -0.40 -18.28
CA ALA A 150 -39.51 -1.60 -17.46
C ALA A 150 -39.34 -2.86 -18.32
#